data_8450d82252b5aa2e0265072e622a693e
#
_entry.id   8450d82252b5aa2e0265072e622a693e
#
_cell.length_a   1.000
_cell.length_b   1.000
_cell.length_c   1.000
_cell.angle_alpha   90.00
_cell.angle_beta   90.00
_cell.angle_gamma   90.00
#
_symmetry.space_group_name_H-M   'P 1'
#
loop_
_entity.id
_entity.type
_entity.pdbx_description
1 polymer ?
#
loop_
_entity_poly.entity_id
_entity_poly.type
_entity_poly.pdbx_seq_one_letter_code
_entity_poly.pdbx_strand_id
1 'polypeptide(L)'
;PGVYNSAYFEHSFLAQHMGVALVEGKDLYVEDDKVYVKTVKGGLRVDCIYRRIDDTFLDPKTFFKGSLLGVAGLYKSYRKGNVGLLNAPGSGVADDKVIYSYVPKIIKYYLDEEPKLDQVETYLCHNKSERDHVISNISKMIVKPADGSGGHGIIVGPKSSKSEREAYIRKILPKGSFP
;
A
#
# COMPACT_ATOMS: atom_id res chain seq x y z
N PRO A 1 -2.84 -5.16 11.52
CA PRO A 1 -3.04 -3.79 12.03
C PRO A 1 -4.05 -3.69 13.18
N GLY A 2 -4.75 -4.77 13.52
CA GLY A 2 -5.65 -4.84 14.67
C GLY A 2 -7.10 -4.47 14.39
N VAL A 3 -7.92 -4.53 15.45
CA VAL A 3 -9.39 -4.41 15.38
C VAL A 3 -9.91 -3.04 14.91
N TYR A 4 -9.09 -2.01 14.96
CA TYR A 4 -9.46 -0.66 14.50
C TYR A 4 -9.24 -0.44 13.00
N ASN A 5 -8.67 -1.42 12.29
CA ASN A 5 -8.49 -1.33 10.86
C ASN A 5 -9.80 -1.62 10.13
N SER A 6 -10.13 -0.82 9.12
CA SER A 6 -11.37 -0.98 8.34
C SER A 6 -11.50 -2.33 7.63
N ALA A 7 -10.39 -2.99 7.34
CA ALA A 7 -10.35 -4.31 6.72
C ALA A 7 -10.22 -5.46 7.75
N TYR A 8 -10.49 -5.22 9.05
CA TYR A 8 -10.31 -6.26 10.08
C TYR A 8 -11.16 -7.51 9.83
N PHE A 9 -12.39 -7.33 9.36
CA PHE A 9 -13.24 -8.46 8.97
C PHE A 9 -12.58 -9.33 7.89
N GLU A 10 -12.02 -8.70 6.86
CA GLU A 10 -11.30 -9.40 5.80
C GLU A 10 -10.07 -10.14 6.35
N HIS A 11 -9.32 -9.51 7.26
CA HIS A 11 -8.15 -10.16 7.88
C HIS A 11 -8.54 -11.39 8.67
N SER A 12 -9.61 -11.33 9.48
CA SER A 12 -10.09 -12.46 10.27
C SER A 12 -10.68 -13.57 9.39
N PHE A 13 -11.42 -13.20 8.35
CA PHE A 13 -11.95 -14.14 7.36
C PHE A 13 -10.82 -14.92 6.67
N LEU A 14 -9.80 -14.20 6.18
CA LEU A 14 -8.65 -14.83 5.52
C LEU A 14 -7.89 -15.76 6.48
N ALA A 15 -7.61 -15.30 7.70
CA ALA A 15 -6.89 -16.12 8.70
C ALA A 15 -7.65 -17.41 9.01
N GLN A 16 -8.98 -17.34 9.18
CA GLN A 16 -9.85 -18.48 9.43
C GLN A 16 -9.84 -19.47 8.27
N HIS A 17 -9.98 -18.99 7.03
CA HIS A 17 -9.98 -19.84 5.84
C HIS A 17 -8.61 -20.46 5.54
N MET A 18 -7.53 -19.76 5.84
CA MET A 18 -6.17 -20.27 5.72
C MET A 18 -5.76 -21.21 6.86
N GLY A 19 -6.54 -21.26 7.95
CA GLY A 19 -6.20 -22.06 9.13
C GLY A 19 -4.96 -21.56 9.87
N VAL A 20 -4.69 -20.23 9.83
CA VAL A 20 -3.54 -19.61 10.48
C VAL A 20 -3.96 -18.66 11.60
N ALA A 21 -3.07 -18.43 12.58
CA ALA A 21 -3.34 -17.49 13.65
C ALA A 21 -3.37 -16.05 13.13
N LEU A 22 -4.41 -15.29 13.51
CA LEU A 22 -4.44 -13.84 13.33
C LEU A 22 -3.75 -13.19 14.54
N VAL A 23 -2.69 -12.43 14.29
CA VAL A 23 -1.88 -11.79 15.32
C VAL A 23 -1.65 -10.31 15.01
N GLU A 24 -1.40 -9.52 16.05
CA GLU A 24 -0.96 -8.13 15.94
C GLU A 24 0.53 -8.00 16.28
N GLY A 25 1.16 -6.88 15.94
CA GLY A 25 2.59 -6.68 16.25
C GLY A 25 2.94 -6.84 17.73
N LYS A 26 2.04 -6.49 18.64
CA LYS A 26 2.22 -6.68 20.09
C LYS A 26 2.31 -8.15 20.53
N ASP A 27 1.75 -9.06 19.72
CA ASP A 27 1.74 -10.51 20.00
C ASP A 27 3.03 -11.17 19.52
N LEU A 28 3.83 -10.47 18.75
CA LEU A 28 5.09 -10.95 18.20
C LEU A 28 6.29 -10.33 18.93
N TYR A 29 7.41 -11.03 18.88
CA TYR A 29 8.71 -10.50 19.30
C TYR A 29 9.85 -11.18 18.54
N VAL A 30 11.03 -10.55 18.57
CA VAL A 30 12.25 -11.08 17.96
C VAL A 30 13.28 -11.35 19.04
N GLU A 31 13.79 -12.55 19.08
CA GLU A 31 14.87 -12.99 19.93
C GLU A 31 15.89 -13.78 19.10
N ASP A 32 17.17 -13.50 19.23
CA ASP A 32 18.25 -14.09 18.45
C ASP A 32 18.01 -14.12 16.95
N ASP A 33 17.51 -12.98 16.44
CA ASP A 33 17.11 -12.78 15.04
C ASP A 33 16.05 -13.78 14.53
N LYS A 34 15.28 -14.39 15.41
CA LYS A 34 14.15 -15.28 15.11
C LYS A 34 12.86 -14.67 15.62
N VAL A 35 11.77 -14.91 14.90
CA VAL A 35 10.45 -14.37 15.24
C VAL A 35 9.64 -15.38 16.04
N TYR A 36 8.98 -14.92 17.08
CA TYR A 36 8.12 -15.73 17.94
C TYR A 36 6.78 -15.04 18.17
N VAL A 37 5.71 -15.82 18.24
CA VAL A 37 4.41 -15.38 18.77
C VAL A 37 4.31 -15.74 20.25
N LYS A 38 3.82 -14.80 21.05
CA LYS A 38 3.59 -14.99 22.50
C LYS A 38 2.42 -15.94 22.70
N THR A 39 2.61 -16.98 23.48
CA THR A 39 1.55 -17.89 23.91
C THR A 39 1.59 -18.08 25.42
N VAL A 40 0.53 -18.64 26.00
CA VAL A 40 0.48 -18.97 27.44
C VAL A 40 1.55 -20.02 27.86
N LYS A 41 2.10 -20.75 26.89
CA LYS A 41 3.16 -21.75 27.11
C LYS A 41 4.57 -21.23 26.78
N GLY A 42 4.70 -19.93 26.48
CA GLY A 42 5.95 -19.30 26.02
C GLY A 42 5.92 -18.92 24.56
N GLY A 43 7.09 -18.64 23.97
CA GLY A 43 7.23 -18.26 22.58
C GLY A 43 7.09 -19.46 21.64
N LEU A 44 6.21 -19.34 20.65
CA LEU A 44 6.14 -20.28 19.54
C LEU A 44 6.83 -19.67 18.32
N ARG A 45 7.74 -20.40 17.70
CA ARG A 45 8.48 -19.97 16.51
C ARG A 45 7.54 -19.65 15.35
N VAL A 46 7.82 -18.54 14.68
CA VAL A 46 7.10 -18.11 13.45
C VAL A 46 8.08 -18.19 12.27
N ASP A 47 7.76 -19.03 11.30
CA ASP A 47 8.60 -19.23 10.12
C ASP A 47 8.12 -18.39 8.93
N CYS A 48 6.83 -18.00 8.90
CA CYS A 48 6.26 -17.20 7.85
C CYS A 48 5.15 -16.28 8.38
N ILE A 49 5.09 -15.05 7.85
CA ILE A 49 4.06 -14.07 8.17
C ILE A 49 3.38 -13.63 6.88
N TYR A 50 2.06 -13.85 6.77
CA TYR A 50 1.22 -13.18 5.79
C TYR A 50 0.83 -11.82 6.35
N ARG A 51 1.48 -10.76 5.87
CA ARG A 51 1.31 -9.42 6.43
C ARG A 51 0.16 -8.64 5.78
N ARG A 52 -0.50 -7.83 6.59
CA ARG A 52 -1.55 -6.90 6.18
C ARG A 52 -1.27 -5.49 6.73
N ILE A 53 0.00 -5.13 6.84
CA ILE A 53 0.45 -3.77 7.21
C ILE A 53 1.45 -3.27 6.15
N ASP A 54 1.50 -1.96 5.97
CA ASP A 54 2.43 -1.32 5.04
C ASP A 54 3.88 -1.45 5.49
N ASP A 55 4.80 -1.41 4.53
CA ASP A 55 6.24 -1.47 4.76
C ASP A 55 6.70 -0.44 5.80
N THR A 56 6.16 0.77 5.73
CA THR A 56 6.48 1.88 6.63
C THR A 56 6.30 1.49 8.11
N PHE A 57 5.31 0.67 8.43
CA PHE A 57 5.00 0.29 9.81
C PHE A 57 5.57 -1.05 10.24
N LEU A 58 6.23 -1.78 9.33
CA LEU A 58 6.64 -3.18 9.54
C LEU A 58 7.63 -3.37 10.68
N ASP A 59 8.62 -2.50 10.80
CA ASP A 59 9.67 -2.59 11.82
C ASP A 59 10.11 -1.18 12.28
N PRO A 60 9.84 -0.80 13.54
CA PRO A 60 10.23 0.51 14.07
C PRO A 60 11.74 0.75 14.14
N LYS A 61 12.57 -0.29 14.09
CA LYS A 61 14.04 -0.15 14.06
C LYS A 61 14.57 0.17 12.67
N THR A 62 13.79 -0.12 11.63
CA THR A 62 14.25 0.00 10.24
C THR A 62 13.51 1.09 9.47
N PHE A 63 12.20 1.21 9.67
CA PHE A 63 11.34 2.12 8.92
C PHE A 63 10.87 3.29 9.81
N PHE A 64 9.59 3.35 10.14
CA PHE A 64 9.04 4.43 10.95
C PHE A 64 9.22 4.15 12.44
N LYS A 65 10.09 4.90 13.13
CA LYS A 65 10.43 4.71 14.56
C LYS A 65 9.23 4.79 15.51
N GLY A 66 8.18 5.52 15.13
CA GLY A 66 6.93 5.65 15.90
C GLY A 66 5.92 4.53 15.67
N SER A 67 6.24 3.51 14.87
CA SER A 67 5.31 2.43 14.57
C SER A 67 4.98 1.61 15.81
N LEU A 68 3.68 1.55 16.14
CA LEU A 68 3.12 0.66 17.17
C LEU A 68 2.54 -0.62 16.56
N LEU A 69 2.48 -0.72 15.23
CA LEU A 69 1.88 -1.85 14.51
C LEU A 69 2.91 -2.93 14.18
N GLY A 70 4.17 -2.53 14.04
CA GLY A 70 5.25 -3.39 13.60
C GLY A 70 5.96 -4.12 14.75
N VAL A 71 6.94 -4.93 14.37
CA VAL A 71 7.74 -5.74 15.30
C VAL A 71 9.22 -5.34 15.21
N ALA A 72 9.78 -4.88 16.31
CA ALA A 72 11.16 -4.41 16.36
C ALA A 72 12.16 -5.54 16.04
N GLY A 73 12.93 -5.38 14.97
CA GLY A 73 13.92 -6.35 14.49
C GLY A 73 13.37 -7.38 13.48
N LEU A 74 12.10 -7.29 13.11
CA LEU A 74 11.48 -8.18 12.13
C LEU A 74 12.19 -8.12 10.77
N TYR A 75 12.50 -6.94 10.29
CA TYR A 75 13.17 -6.78 9.00
C TYR A 75 14.58 -7.36 9.00
N LYS A 76 15.30 -7.28 10.13
CA LYS A 76 16.61 -7.93 10.28
C LYS A 76 16.47 -9.46 10.23
N SER A 77 15.46 -10.02 10.90
CA SER A 77 15.15 -11.47 10.86
C SER A 77 14.85 -11.93 9.43
N TYR A 78 14.03 -11.16 8.70
CA TYR A 78 13.70 -11.42 7.30
C TYR A 78 14.96 -11.41 6.41
N ARG A 79 15.80 -10.38 6.53
CA ARG A 79 17.05 -10.28 5.74
C ARG A 79 18.03 -11.42 6.01
N LYS A 80 17.99 -12.02 7.20
CA LYS A 80 18.76 -13.20 7.55
C LYS A 80 18.15 -14.52 7.08
N GLY A 81 16.99 -14.49 6.45
CA GLY A 81 16.28 -15.69 6.01
C GLY A 81 15.63 -16.48 7.15
N ASN A 82 15.49 -15.87 8.34
CA ASN A 82 14.94 -16.54 9.52
C ASN A 82 13.40 -16.49 9.59
N VAL A 83 12.75 -15.72 8.74
CA VAL A 83 11.28 -15.65 8.62
C VAL A 83 10.92 -15.26 7.18
N GLY A 84 9.89 -15.88 6.63
CA GLY A 84 9.26 -15.46 5.37
C GLY A 84 8.29 -14.29 5.58
N LEU A 85 8.27 -13.34 4.68
CA LEU A 85 7.26 -12.27 4.66
C LEU A 85 6.49 -12.32 3.35
N LEU A 86 5.19 -12.51 3.44
CA LEU A 86 4.25 -12.47 2.32
C LEU A 86 3.31 -11.25 2.52
N ASN A 87 3.27 -10.28 1.66
CA ASN A 87 4.15 -9.97 0.52
C ASN A 87 5.52 -9.44 0.99
N ALA A 88 6.54 -9.61 0.16
CA ALA A 88 7.87 -9.11 0.47
C ALA A 88 7.89 -7.58 0.66
N PRO A 89 8.75 -7.04 1.54
CA PRO A 89 8.99 -5.60 1.61
C PRO A 89 9.42 -5.05 0.25
N GLY A 90 8.89 -3.89 -0.13
CA GLY A 90 9.10 -3.28 -1.45
C GLY A 90 8.08 -3.67 -2.51
N SER A 91 7.21 -4.66 -2.27
CA SER A 91 6.17 -5.07 -3.24
C SER A 91 5.07 -4.02 -3.45
N GLY A 92 5.02 -2.98 -2.61
CA GLY A 92 4.06 -1.88 -2.74
C GLY A 92 4.15 -1.11 -4.05
N VAL A 93 5.26 -1.22 -4.79
CA VAL A 93 5.36 -0.68 -6.15
C VAL A 93 4.28 -1.24 -7.09
N ALA A 94 3.82 -2.46 -6.86
CA ALA A 94 2.75 -3.07 -7.66
C ALA A 94 1.36 -2.44 -7.40
N ASP A 95 1.18 -1.76 -6.27
CA ASP A 95 -0.06 -1.07 -5.91
C ASP A 95 -0.03 0.41 -6.28
N ASP A 96 1.12 0.92 -6.73
CA ASP A 96 1.28 2.31 -7.11
C ASP A 96 0.43 2.64 -8.35
N LYS A 97 -0.39 3.69 -8.24
CA LYS A 97 -1.32 4.08 -9.31
C LYS A 97 -0.63 4.63 -10.56
N VAL A 98 0.62 5.09 -10.41
CA VAL A 98 1.46 5.50 -11.54
C VAL A 98 1.90 4.28 -12.34
N ILE A 99 2.29 3.20 -11.67
CA ILE A 99 2.67 1.94 -12.34
C ILE A 99 1.52 1.41 -13.20
N TYR A 100 0.27 1.54 -12.72
CA TYR A 100 -0.90 1.17 -13.50
C TYR A 100 -0.89 1.81 -14.89
N SER A 101 -0.54 3.10 -15.01
CA SER A 101 -0.51 3.80 -16.30
C SER A 101 0.55 3.25 -17.28
N TYR A 102 1.58 2.58 -16.75
CA TYR A 102 2.65 1.97 -17.56
C TYR A 102 2.39 0.51 -17.92
N VAL A 103 1.38 -0.15 -17.36
CA VAL A 103 1.11 -1.58 -17.60
C VAL A 103 1.05 -1.95 -19.09
N PRO A 104 0.36 -1.19 -19.97
CA PRO A 104 0.37 -1.49 -21.40
C PRO A 104 1.78 -1.47 -22.01
N LYS A 105 2.59 -0.50 -21.64
CA LYS A 105 3.98 -0.40 -22.10
C LYS A 105 4.87 -1.51 -21.56
N ILE A 106 4.62 -1.94 -20.32
CA ILE A 106 5.32 -3.06 -19.68
C ILE A 106 4.99 -4.37 -20.40
N ILE A 107 3.72 -4.61 -20.71
CA ILE A 107 3.28 -5.79 -21.49
C ILE A 107 3.97 -5.78 -22.85
N LYS A 108 3.92 -4.68 -23.58
CA LYS A 108 4.57 -4.57 -24.88
C LYS A 108 6.07 -4.80 -24.80
N TYR A 109 6.73 -4.23 -23.79
CA TYR A 109 8.18 -4.32 -23.64
C TYR A 109 8.67 -5.74 -23.29
N TYR A 110 8.02 -6.41 -22.35
CA TYR A 110 8.48 -7.71 -21.85
C TYR A 110 7.92 -8.91 -22.63
N LEU A 111 6.70 -8.78 -23.16
CA LEU A 111 6.02 -9.91 -23.82
C LEU A 111 5.90 -9.73 -25.34
N ASP A 112 6.19 -8.52 -25.85
CA ASP A 112 5.93 -8.12 -27.24
C ASP A 112 4.47 -8.34 -27.69
N GLU A 113 3.55 -8.26 -26.72
CA GLU A 113 2.11 -8.42 -26.93
C GLU A 113 1.38 -7.08 -26.73
N GLU A 114 0.17 -6.98 -27.31
CA GLU A 114 -0.76 -5.92 -26.98
C GLU A 114 -1.63 -6.35 -25.78
N PRO A 115 -2.03 -5.40 -24.88
CA PRO A 115 -2.92 -5.72 -23.78
C PRO A 115 -4.24 -6.35 -24.25
N LYS A 116 -4.67 -7.44 -23.62
CA LYS A 116 -5.95 -8.11 -23.91
C LYS A 116 -7.15 -7.44 -23.26
N LEU A 117 -6.91 -6.63 -22.21
CA LEU A 117 -7.94 -5.88 -21.52
C LEU A 117 -7.69 -4.38 -21.73
N ASP A 118 -8.76 -3.65 -22.00
CA ASP A 118 -8.71 -2.20 -22.06
C ASP A 118 -8.41 -1.61 -20.68
N GLN A 119 -7.60 -0.57 -20.68
CA GLN A 119 -7.25 0.16 -19.47
C GLN A 119 -8.00 1.48 -19.42
N VAL A 120 -8.44 1.88 -18.22
CA VAL A 120 -9.02 3.22 -18.03
C VAL A 120 -7.98 4.26 -18.38
N GLU A 121 -8.36 5.21 -19.24
CA GLU A 121 -7.51 6.32 -19.63
C GLU A 121 -7.01 7.08 -18.40
N THR A 122 -5.69 7.16 -18.26
CA THR A 122 -5.03 7.66 -17.06
C THR A 122 -3.97 8.70 -17.44
N TYR A 123 -4.03 9.84 -16.80
CA TYR A 123 -3.15 10.98 -17.02
C TYR A 123 -2.23 11.16 -15.80
N LEU A 124 -0.94 11.37 -16.04
CA LEU A 124 0.07 11.57 -15.00
C LEU A 124 0.31 13.06 -14.77
N CYS A 125 -0.14 13.57 -13.63
CA CYS A 125 -0.10 15.00 -13.34
C CYS A 125 1.32 15.59 -13.15
N HIS A 126 2.37 14.76 -13.09
CA HIS A 126 3.74 15.28 -13.17
C HIS A 126 4.07 15.84 -14.57
N ASN A 127 3.45 15.33 -15.62
CA ASN A 127 3.56 15.85 -16.96
C ASN A 127 2.70 17.13 -17.08
N LYS A 128 3.32 18.23 -17.47
CA LYS A 128 2.62 19.53 -17.55
C LYS A 128 1.37 19.48 -18.44
N SER A 129 1.50 18.93 -19.65
CA SER A 129 0.39 18.85 -20.62
C SER A 129 -0.80 18.02 -20.10
N GLU A 130 -0.51 16.86 -19.50
CA GLU A 130 -1.53 15.99 -18.91
C GLU A 130 -2.17 16.65 -17.69
N ARG A 131 -1.39 17.29 -16.84
CA ARG A 131 -1.90 18.07 -15.70
C ARG A 131 -2.83 19.19 -16.12
N ASP A 132 -2.46 19.98 -17.14
CA ASP A 132 -3.29 21.08 -17.66
C ASP A 132 -4.61 20.52 -18.24
N HIS A 133 -4.55 19.36 -18.89
CA HIS A 133 -5.74 18.64 -19.34
C HIS A 133 -6.64 18.21 -18.17
N VAL A 134 -6.06 17.61 -17.12
CA VAL A 134 -6.80 17.21 -15.92
C VAL A 134 -7.44 18.39 -15.22
N ILE A 135 -6.73 19.51 -15.05
CA ILE A 135 -7.29 20.74 -14.46
C ILE A 135 -8.50 21.22 -15.23
N SER A 136 -8.38 21.29 -16.55
CA SER A 136 -9.46 21.79 -17.44
C SER A 136 -10.69 20.88 -17.43
N ASN A 137 -10.52 19.60 -17.16
CA ASN A 137 -11.57 18.57 -17.21
C ASN A 137 -11.91 17.95 -15.86
N ILE A 138 -11.44 18.51 -14.75
CA ILE A 138 -11.56 17.91 -13.40
C ILE A 138 -13.01 17.57 -13.01
N SER A 139 -14.00 18.29 -13.54
CA SER A 139 -15.42 18.01 -13.29
C SER A 139 -15.89 16.65 -13.85
N LYS A 140 -15.13 16.05 -14.76
CA LYS A 140 -15.42 14.75 -15.39
C LYS A 140 -14.45 13.66 -14.96
N MET A 141 -13.47 13.97 -14.12
CA MET A 141 -12.37 13.07 -13.77
C MET A 141 -12.38 12.68 -12.30
N ILE A 142 -11.68 11.60 -12.00
CA ILE A 142 -11.29 11.22 -10.64
C ILE A 142 -9.80 11.41 -10.54
N VAL A 143 -9.35 12.24 -9.58
CA VAL A 143 -7.93 12.47 -9.34
C VAL A 143 -7.55 11.78 -8.03
N LYS A 144 -6.47 11.00 -8.06
CA LYS A 144 -6.00 10.18 -6.94
C LYS A 144 -4.52 10.48 -6.68
N PRO A 145 -4.06 10.48 -5.42
CA PRO A 145 -2.62 10.43 -5.16
C PRO A 145 -2.04 9.10 -5.69
N ALA A 146 -0.76 9.11 -6.05
CA ALA A 146 -0.05 7.93 -6.57
C ALA A 146 -0.04 6.79 -5.56
N ASP A 147 0.34 7.13 -4.35
CA ASP A 147 0.36 6.25 -3.19
C ASP A 147 -0.90 6.42 -2.31
N GLY A 148 -0.99 5.64 -1.27
CA GLY A 148 -2.07 5.70 -0.30
C GLY A 148 -3.25 4.78 -0.60
N SER A 149 -4.06 4.58 0.42
CA SER A 149 -5.20 3.65 0.47
C SER A 149 -6.40 4.30 1.16
N GLY A 150 -7.53 3.60 1.21
CA GLY A 150 -8.71 4.04 1.96
C GLY A 150 -9.42 5.27 1.41
N GLY A 151 -9.14 5.69 0.17
CA GLY A 151 -9.78 6.84 -0.47
C GLY A 151 -9.26 8.20 -0.03
N HIS A 152 -8.24 8.25 0.81
CA HIS A 152 -7.64 9.51 1.27
C HIS A 152 -7.02 10.30 0.11
N GLY A 153 -7.28 11.62 0.08
CA GLY A 153 -6.74 12.51 -0.94
C GLY A 153 -7.37 12.38 -2.34
N ILE A 154 -8.42 11.58 -2.51
CA ILE A 154 -9.13 11.43 -3.79
C ILE A 154 -10.16 12.55 -3.96
N ILE A 155 -10.26 13.09 -5.17
CA ILE A 155 -11.42 13.88 -5.58
C ILE A 155 -12.20 13.15 -6.68
N VAL A 156 -13.52 13.07 -6.50
CA VAL A 156 -14.44 12.55 -7.52
C VAL A 156 -15.12 13.77 -8.17
N GLY A 157 -14.52 14.29 -9.25
CA GLY A 157 -14.94 15.52 -9.89
C GLY A 157 -16.44 15.60 -10.23
N PRO A 158 -17.07 14.55 -10.80
CA PRO A 158 -18.51 14.54 -11.06
C PRO A 158 -19.41 14.70 -9.82
N LYS A 159 -18.90 14.29 -8.64
CA LYS A 159 -19.65 14.35 -7.36
C LYS A 159 -19.25 15.53 -6.49
N SER A 160 -18.25 16.33 -6.91
CA SER A 160 -17.73 17.46 -6.14
C SER A 160 -18.32 18.76 -6.63
N SER A 161 -18.52 19.71 -5.72
CA SER A 161 -18.91 21.10 -6.04
C SER A 161 -17.77 21.83 -6.77
N LYS A 162 -18.10 22.94 -7.41
CA LYS A 162 -17.11 23.81 -8.08
C LYS A 162 -16.06 24.30 -7.07
N SER A 163 -16.49 24.70 -5.88
CA SER A 163 -15.61 25.22 -4.82
C SER A 163 -14.61 24.14 -4.34
N GLU A 164 -15.07 22.89 -4.16
CA GLU A 164 -14.20 21.78 -3.77
C GLU A 164 -13.16 21.47 -4.85
N ARG A 165 -13.55 21.45 -6.11
CA ARG A 165 -12.61 21.25 -7.22
C ARG A 165 -11.55 22.36 -7.28
N GLU A 166 -11.95 23.62 -7.15
CA GLU A 166 -11.01 24.75 -7.12
C GLU A 166 -10.08 24.70 -5.91
N ALA A 167 -10.59 24.34 -4.74
CA ALA A 167 -9.77 24.15 -3.54
C ALA A 167 -8.75 23.01 -3.72
N TYR A 168 -9.16 21.91 -4.33
CA TYR A 168 -8.30 20.77 -4.64
C TYR A 168 -7.19 21.15 -5.63
N ILE A 169 -7.52 21.87 -6.72
CA ILE A 169 -6.55 22.37 -7.68
C ILE A 169 -5.51 23.26 -7.00
N ARG A 170 -5.95 24.24 -6.20
CA ARG A 170 -5.04 25.13 -5.48
C ARG A 170 -4.11 24.43 -4.50
N LYS A 171 -4.59 23.39 -3.82
CA LYS A 171 -3.84 22.68 -2.77
C LYS A 171 -2.81 21.72 -3.33
N ILE A 172 -3.10 21.08 -4.44
CA ILE A 172 -2.41 19.84 -4.86
C ILE A 172 -1.55 20.06 -6.10
N LEU A 173 -2.07 20.72 -7.12
CA LEU A 173 -1.39 20.81 -8.41
C LEU A 173 -0.18 21.75 -8.48
N PRO A 174 -0.07 22.86 -7.68
CA PRO A 174 1.12 23.71 -7.74
C PRO A 174 2.37 23.10 -7.11
N LYS A 175 2.24 22.06 -6.29
CA LYS A 175 3.36 21.55 -5.46
C LYS A 175 4.21 20.47 -6.12
N GLY A 176 3.90 20.04 -7.33
CA GLY A 176 4.63 18.91 -7.95
C GLY A 176 4.59 17.62 -7.12
N SER A 177 3.70 17.53 -6.14
CA SER A 177 3.62 16.47 -5.14
C SER A 177 2.75 15.28 -5.59
N PHE A 178 2.30 15.31 -6.83
CA PHE A 178 1.59 14.21 -7.48
C PHE A 178 2.43 13.78 -8.67
N PRO A 179 2.93 12.57 -8.63
CA PRO A 179 3.48 11.97 -9.82
C PRO A 179 2.42 11.88 -10.90
#